data_d1964ee2de420c120a0cd834a3b16dd2
#
_entry.id   d1964ee2de420c120a0cd834a3b16dd2
#
_cell.length_a   1.000
_cell.length_b   1.000
_cell.length_c   1.000
_cell.angle_alpha   90.00
_cell.angle_beta   90.00
_cell.angle_gamma   90.00
#
_symmetry.space_group_name_H-M   'P 1'
#
loop_
_entity.id
_entity.type
_entity.pdbx_description
1 polymer ?
#
loop_
_entity_poly.entity_id
_entity_poly.type
_entity_poly.pdbx_seq_one_letter_code
_entity_poly.pdbx_strand_id
1 'polypeptide(L)'
;MSPFDRRSGGSGGPGGWWILFEPELHLGTDILVPDLAGWRRERMPLLADEPYSELAPDWVCEVVSPTTARIDRVHKMPIYAREHVSYLWLVHPGLRTLEVYRLEGQQWVVVSSHGGAEGVRAEPFEAIEFDMSRWWLEEA
;
A
#
# COMPACT_ATOMS: atom_id res chain seq x y z
N MET A 1 0.57 13.74 -7.52
CA MET A 1 1.69 12.80 -7.53
C MET A 1 1.93 12.22 -6.15
N SER A 2 2.05 10.92 -6.08
CA SER A 2 2.31 10.24 -4.83
C SER A 2 3.71 10.56 -4.30
N PRO A 3 3.88 10.66 -2.99
CA PRO A 3 5.23 10.86 -2.43
C PRO A 3 6.19 9.72 -2.77
N PHE A 4 5.71 8.61 -3.27
CA PHE A 4 6.56 7.48 -3.61
C PHE A 4 7.06 7.50 -5.05
N ASP A 5 6.46 8.33 -5.90
CA ASP A 5 6.72 8.27 -7.35
C ASP A 5 8.18 8.36 -7.71
N ARG A 6 8.86 9.32 -7.13
CA ARG A 6 10.24 9.60 -7.50
C ARG A 6 11.22 8.60 -6.96
N ARG A 7 10.76 7.77 -6.05
CA ARG A 7 11.63 6.88 -5.33
C ARG A 7 11.53 5.46 -5.77
N SER A 8 10.44 5.11 -6.43
CA SER A 8 10.29 3.73 -6.87
C SER A 8 11.39 3.42 -7.85
N GLY A 9 12.08 2.42 -7.74
CA GLY A 9 13.15 2.01 -8.62
C GLY A 9 14.46 2.75 -8.43
N GLY A 10 14.49 3.80 -7.63
CA GLY A 10 15.73 4.51 -7.38
C GLY A 10 16.39 4.05 -6.12
N SER A 11 16.48 4.94 -5.16
CA SER A 11 17.06 4.61 -3.87
C SER A 11 16.13 3.79 -3.00
N GLY A 12 14.98 3.39 -3.53
CA GLY A 12 14.11 2.48 -2.83
C GLY A 12 13.09 3.15 -1.95
N GLY A 13 12.60 4.31 -2.34
CA GLY A 13 11.56 4.98 -1.59
C GLY A 13 12.00 5.32 -0.19
N PRO A 14 11.06 5.53 0.73
CA PRO A 14 11.42 5.92 2.09
C PRO A 14 12.10 4.77 2.80
N GLY A 15 13.29 5.04 3.36
CA GLY A 15 13.91 4.19 4.34
C GLY A 15 14.25 2.76 3.92
N GLY A 16 14.73 2.56 2.71
CA GLY A 16 15.16 1.23 2.32
C GLY A 16 14.04 0.33 1.85
N TRP A 17 13.13 0.88 1.12
CA TRP A 17 12.02 0.17 0.52
C TRP A 17 12.11 0.21 -0.99
N TRP A 18 11.57 -0.82 -1.63
CA TRP A 18 11.18 -0.79 -3.02
C TRP A 18 9.68 -0.52 -3.07
N ILE A 19 9.28 0.57 -3.73
CA ILE A 19 7.85 0.90 -3.88
C ILE A 19 7.54 0.86 -5.37
N LEU A 20 6.56 0.03 -5.75
CA LEU A 20 6.20 -0.17 -7.15
C LEU A 20 4.75 0.20 -7.39
N PHE A 21 4.48 0.76 -8.56
CA PHE A 21 3.13 1.05 -9.02
C PHE A 21 2.54 -0.17 -9.70
N GLU A 22 1.36 -0.55 -9.29
CA GLU A 22 0.55 -1.58 -9.93
C GLU A 22 1.36 -2.83 -10.27
N PRO A 23 2.12 -3.36 -9.31
CA PRO A 23 2.85 -4.59 -9.58
C PRO A 23 1.87 -5.75 -9.68
N GLU A 24 2.22 -6.73 -10.53
CA GLU A 24 1.44 -7.95 -10.60
C GLU A 24 1.99 -8.91 -9.56
N LEU A 25 1.13 -9.32 -8.63
CA LEU A 25 1.53 -10.21 -7.53
C LEU A 25 0.93 -11.58 -7.75
N HIS A 26 1.78 -12.58 -7.78
CA HIS A 26 1.35 -13.98 -7.89
C HIS A 26 1.48 -14.60 -6.50
N LEU A 27 0.37 -14.64 -5.78
CA LEU A 27 0.35 -15.06 -4.38
C LEU A 27 -0.46 -16.35 -4.27
N GLY A 28 0.23 -17.48 -4.21
CA GLY A 28 -0.43 -18.77 -4.31
C GLY A 28 -1.05 -18.92 -5.68
N THR A 29 -2.34 -19.20 -5.73
CA THR A 29 -3.06 -19.31 -7.00
C THR A 29 -3.75 -18.00 -7.38
N ASP A 30 -3.58 -16.96 -6.59
CA ASP A 30 -4.23 -15.68 -6.85
C ASP A 30 -3.27 -14.70 -7.51
N ILE A 31 -3.82 -13.91 -8.41
CA ILE A 31 -3.07 -12.83 -9.06
C ILE A 31 -3.76 -11.53 -8.68
N LEU A 32 -3.01 -10.63 -8.04
CA LEU A 32 -3.53 -9.36 -7.57
C LEU A 32 -2.67 -8.23 -8.09
N VAL A 33 -3.29 -7.09 -8.35
CA VAL A 33 -2.59 -5.90 -8.80
C VAL A 33 -3.03 -4.75 -7.89
N PRO A 34 -2.34 -4.53 -6.76
CA PRO A 34 -2.64 -3.36 -5.94
C PRO A 34 -2.19 -2.08 -6.64
N ASP A 35 -2.70 -0.95 -6.18
CA ASP A 35 -2.27 0.32 -6.76
C ASP A 35 -0.81 0.59 -6.44
N LEU A 36 -0.37 0.26 -5.21
CA LEU A 36 1.03 0.36 -4.81
C LEU A 36 1.36 -0.85 -3.95
N ALA A 37 2.61 -1.26 -4.02
CA ALA A 37 3.13 -2.26 -3.08
C ALA A 37 4.56 -1.94 -2.74
N GLY A 38 4.97 -2.33 -1.53
CA GLY A 38 6.31 -2.06 -1.06
C GLY A 38 6.95 -3.27 -0.41
N TRP A 39 8.23 -3.43 -0.68
CA TRP A 39 9.06 -4.48 -0.08
C TRP A 39 10.22 -3.83 0.65
N ARG A 40 10.50 -4.31 1.86
CA ARG A 40 11.73 -3.91 2.52
C ARG A 40 12.91 -4.49 1.76
N ARG A 41 13.94 -3.69 1.56
CA ARG A 41 15.11 -4.14 0.78
C ARG A 41 15.81 -5.34 1.42
N GLU A 42 15.72 -5.47 2.72
CA GLU A 42 16.32 -6.62 3.39
C GLU A 42 15.64 -7.93 3.01
N ARG A 43 14.36 -7.88 2.60
CA ARG A 43 13.66 -9.06 2.11
C ARG A 43 13.81 -9.25 0.61
N MET A 44 14.01 -8.17 -0.12
CA MET A 44 14.18 -8.21 -1.57
C MET A 44 15.34 -7.29 -1.93
N PRO A 45 16.59 -7.76 -1.73
CA PRO A 45 17.75 -6.88 -1.94
C PRO A 45 17.88 -6.35 -3.34
N LEU A 46 17.43 -7.11 -4.34
CA LEU A 46 17.44 -6.70 -5.73
C LEU A 46 16.04 -6.82 -6.30
N LEU A 47 15.67 -5.84 -7.12
CA LEU A 47 14.42 -5.94 -7.85
C LEU A 47 14.51 -7.09 -8.84
N ALA A 48 13.47 -7.93 -8.86
CA ALA A 48 13.41 -9.01 -9.82
C ALA A 48 13.19 -8.46 -11.22
N ASP A 49 13.72 -9.17 -12.20
CA ASP A 49 13.60 -8.78 -13.60
C ASP A 49 12.39 -9.44 -14.26
N GLU A 50 11.51 -10.02 -13.46
CA GLU A 50 10.28 -10.62 -13.94
C GLU A 50 9.18 -9.59 -14.04
N PRO A 51 8.18 -9.83 -14.92
CA PRO A 51 7.02 -8.94 -15.00
C PRO A 51 6.07 -9.07 -13.81
N TYR A 52 6.32 -10.00 -12.90
CA TYR A 52 5.48 -10.22 -11.72
C TYR A 52 6.34 -10.59 -10.54
N SER A 53 5.76 -10.54 -9.34
CA SER A 53 6.45 -10.94 -8.12
C SER A 53 5.69 -12.05 -7.41
N GLU A 54 6.41 -13.07 -6.97
CA GLU A 54 5.85 -14.13 -6.13
C GLU A 54 6.16 -13.90 -4.65
N LEU A 55 7.02 -12.96 -4.34
CA LEU A 55 7.31 -12.59 -2.97
C LEU A 55 6.26 -11.60 -2.50
N ALA A 56 5.56 -11.95 -1.41
CA ALA A 56 4.53 -11.06 -0.88
C ALA A 56 5.16 -9.77 -0.38
N PRO A 57 4.54 -8.62 -0.67
CA PRO A 57 5.08 -7.35 -0.18
C PRO A 57 4.90 -7.20 1.32
N ASP A 58 5.61 -6.24 1.89
CA ASP A 58 5.45 -5.88 3.29
C ASP A 58 4.32 -4.88 3.48
N TRP A 59 3.96 -4.16 2.43
CA TRP A 59 2.95 -3.11 2.47
C TRP A 59 2.23 -3.05 1.13
N VAL A 60 0.91 -2.88 1.18
CA VAL A 60 0.12 -2.61 -0.03
C VAL A 60 -0.75 -1.40 0.20
N CYS A 61 -1.07 -0.70 -0.87
CA CYS A 61 -1.97 0.44 -0.83
C CYS A 61 -2.99 0.27 -1.94
N GLU A 62 -4.26 0.35 -1.57
CA GLU A 62 -5.36 0.29 -2.51
C GLU A 62 -6.10 1.61 -2.49
N VAL A 63 -6.27 2.20 -3.68
CA VAL A 63 -7.10 3.38 -3.83
C VAL A 63 -8.48 2.88 -4.20
N VAL A 64 -9.46 3.10 -3.32
CA VAL A 64 -10.76 2.48 -3.46
C VAL A 64 -11.82 3.52 -3.81
N SER A 65 -12.82 3.07 -4.53
CA SER A 65 -14.01 3.88 -4.84
C SER A 65 -15.20 3.23 -4.15
N PRO A 66 -16.36 3.93 -4.10
CA PRO A 66 -17.56 3.30 -3.52
C PRO A 66 -17.90 1.98 -4.19
N THR A 67 -17.61 1.83 -5.49
CA THR A 67 -17.95 0.61 -6.20
C THR A 67 -16.93 -0.50 -6.01
N THR A 68 -15.67 -0.19 -5.69
CA THR A 68 -14.62 -1.19 -5.55
C THR A 68 -14.27 -1.51 -4.10
N ALA A 69 -14.68 -0.66 -3.14
CA ALA A 69 -14.28 -0.84 -1.74
C ALA A 69 -14.71 -2.20 -1.21
N ARG A 70 -15.90 -2.67 -1.61
CA ARG A 70 -16.39 -3.95 -1.17
C ARG A 70 -15.52 -5.09 -1.67
N ILE A 71 -15.11 -5.03 -2.94
CA ILE A 71 -14.25 -6.06 -3.52
C ILE A 71 -12.92 -6.08 -2.80
N ASP A 72 -12.34 -4.90 -2.55
CA ASP A 72 -11.07 -4.83 -1.87
C ASP A 72 -11.14 -5.42 -0.48
N ARG A 73 -12.19 -5.12 0.27
CA ARG A 73 -12.32 -5.60 1.65
C ARG A 73 -12.68 -7.07 1.72
N VAL A 74 -13.61 -7.52 0.90
CA VAL A 74 -14.13 -8.88 1.00
C VAL A 74 -13.24 -9.87 0.28
N HIS A 75 -12.61 -9.46 -0.81
CA HIS A 75 -11.84 -10.37 -1.65
C HIS A 75 -10.34 -10.25 -1.45
N LYS A 76 -9.80 -9.05 -1.51
CA LYS A 76 -8.35 -8.88 -1.50
C LYS A 76 -7.73 -8.92 -0.10
N MET A 77 -8.37 -8.28 0.88
CA MET A 77 -7.79 -8.23 2.22
C MET A 77 -7.54 -9.60 2.82
N PRO A 78 -8.46 -10.59 2.67
CA PRO A 78 -8.16 -11.92 3.18
C PRO A 78 -6.96 -12.58 2.51
N ILE A 79 -6.76 -12.32 1.21
CA ILE A 79 -5.62 -12.89 0.49
C ILE A 79 -4.33 -12.28 1.02
N TYR A 80 -4.30 -10.96 1.18
CA TYR A 80 -3.11 -10.30 1.74
C TYR A 80 -2.80 -10.81 3.14
N ALA A 81 -3.82 -11.03 3.96
CA ALA A 81 -3.63 -11.56 5.31
C ALA A 81 -3.04 -12.97 5.28
N ARG A 82 -3.58 -13.82 4.40
CA ARG A 82 -3.10 -15.19 4.25
C ARG A 82 -1.62 -15.19 3.86
N GLU A 83 -1.21 -14.24 3.03
CA GLU A 83 0.16 -14.17 2.54
C GLU A 83 1.07 -13.35 3.44
N HIS A 84 0.56 -12.95 4.61
CA HIS A 84 1.34 -12.25 5.64
C HIS A 84 1.88 -10.89 5.21
N VAL A 85 1.11 -10.18 4.39
CA VAL A 85 1.40 -8.76 4.13
C VAL A 85 1.19 -8.02 5.45
N SER A 86 2.20 -7.28 5.91
CA SER A 86 2.18 -6.73 7.26
C SER A 86 1.31 -5.49 7.40
N TYR A 87 1.24 -4.66 6.34
CA TYR A 87 0.55 -3.37 6.39
C TYR A 87 -0.30 -3.18 5.15
N LEU A 88 -1.45 -2.56 5.34
CA LEU A 88 -2.36 -2.27 4.24
C LEU A 88 -2.97 -0.90 4.45
N TRP A 89 -2.93 -0.08 3.41
CA TRP A 89 -3.56 1.23 3.41
C TRP A 89 -4.74 1.19 2.45
N LEU A 90 -5.86 1.77 2.89
CA LEU A 90 -7.00 2.02 2.02
C LEU A 90 -7.18 3.52 1.90
N VAL A 91 -7.07 4.01 0.68
CA VAL A 91 -7.24 5.43 0.37
C VAL A 91 -8.60 5.60 -0.28
N HIS A 92 -9.42 6.47 0.28
CA HIS A 92 -10.77 6.76 -0.21
C HIS A 92 -10.81 8.19 -0.71
N PRO A 93 -10.56 8.43 -2.02
CA PRO A 93 -10.54 9.82 -2.51
C PRO A 93 -11.86 10.54 -2.35
N GLY A 94 -12.98 9.84 -2.56
CA GLY A 94 -14.29 10.46 -2.41
C GLY A 94 -14.57 10.95 -1.01
N LEU A 95 -14.07 10.24 -0.01
CA LEU A 95 -14.22 10.62 1.38
C LEU A 95 -13.02 11.42 1.89
N ARG A 96 -11.95 11.46 1.12
CA ARG A 96 -10.68 12.10 1.49
C ARG A 96 -10.16 11.54 2.79
N THR A 97 -10.09 10.21 2.87
CA THR A 97 -9.62 9.51 4.07
C THR A 97 -8.58 8.47 3.71
N LEU A 98 -7.76 8.16 4.71
CA LEU A 98 -6.79 7.08 4.69
C LEU A 98 -7.03 6.20 5.90
N GLU A 99 -7.19 4.91 5.68
CA GLU A 99 -7.25 3.93 6.77
C GLU A 99 -5.98 3.10 6.73
N VAL A 100 -5.32 2.98 7.87
CA VAL A 100 -4.07 2.25 8.02
C VAL A 100 -4.33 0.99 8.83
N TYR A 101 -3.99 -0.16 8.25
CA TYR A 101 -4.19 -1.45 8.87
C TYR A 101 -2.86 -2.13 9.12
N ARG A 102 -2.76 -2.83 10.24
CA ARG A 102 -1.65 -3.70 10.54
C ARG A 102 -2.17 -5.12 10.71
N LEU A 103 -1.42 -6.10 10.22
CA LEU A 103 -1.79 -7.49 10.36
C LEU A 103 -1.35 -7.99 11.73
N GLU A 104 -2.29 -8.56 12.48
CA GLU A 104 -2.00 -9.19 13.76
C GLU A 104 -2.53 -10.60 13.70
N GLY A 105 -1.63 -11.57 13.66
CA GLY A 105 -2.01 -12.96 13.37
C GLY A 105 -2.51 -13.05 11.95
N GLN A 106 -3.79 -13.39 11.81
CA GLN A 106 -4.44 -13.49 10.50
C GLN A 106 -5.50 -12.41 10.34
N GLN A 107 -5.51 -11.40 11.21
CA GLN A 107 -6.56 -10.40 11.20
C GLN A 107 -6.00 -9.01 11.01
N TRP A 108 -6.74 -8.20 10.25
CA TRP A 108 -6.41 -6.81 10.03
C TRP A 108 -6.95 -5.96 11.16
N VAL A 109 -6.07 -5.11 11.72
CA VAL A 109 -6.44 -4.19 12.79
C VAL A 109 -6.23 -2.78 12.29
N VAL A 110 -7.25 -1.93 12.45
CA VAL A 110 -7.13 -0.52 12.10
C VAL A 110 -6.27 0.14 13.17
N VAL A 111 -5.10 0.64 12.77
CA VAL A 111 -4.20 1.28 13.72
C VAL A 111 -4.30 2.80 13.69
N SER A 112 -4.78 3.37 12.57
CA SER A 112 -5.01 4.80 12.51
C SER A 112 -5.92 5.13 11.34
N SER A 113 -6.59 6.28 11.42
CA SER A 113 -7.42 6.81 10.36
C SER A 113 -7.13 8.30 10.26
N HIS A 114 -7.04 8.80 9.05
CA HIS A 114 -6.67 10.18 8.79
C HIS A 114 -7.60 10.75 7.74
N GLY A 115 -7.83 12.05 7.79
CA GLY A 115 -8.74 12.67 6.85
C GLY A 115 -8.36 14.07 6.46
N GLY A 116 -8.95 14.51 5.36
CA GLY A 116 -8.82 15.89 4.91
C GLY A 116 -7.43 16.23 4.44
N ALA A 117 -6.91 17.30 4.94
CA ALA A 117 -5.65 17.88 4.47
C ALA A 117 -4.56 17.81 5.53
N GLU A 118 -4.68 16.91 6.50
CA GLU A 118 -3.71 16.86 7.59
C GLU A 118 -2.37 16.28 7.14
N GLY A 119 -1.33 16.59 7.90
CA GLY A 119 -0.05 15.93 7.75
C GLY A 119 -0.10 14.59 8.48
N VAL A 120 0.40 13.55 7.86
CA VAL A 120 0.22 12.20 8.36
C VAL A 120 1.55 11.47 8.47
N ARG A 121 1.76 10.84 9.64
CA ARG A 121 2.84 9.89 9.84
C ARG A 121 2.18 8.54 10.11
N ALA A 122 2.19 7.66 9.11
CA ALA A 122 1.43 6.42 9.18
C ALA A 122 2.33 5.22 9.01
N GLU A 123 2.08 4.16 9.81
CA GLU A 123 2.83 2.91 9.69
C GLU A 123 2.70 2.33 8.30
N PRO A 124 3.75 1.80 7.70
CA PRO A 124 5.10 1.62 8.25
C PRO A 124 6.08 2.75 7.93
N PHE A 125 5.57 3.92 7.56
CA PHE A 125 6.41 5.04 7.10
C PHE A 125 6.35 6.21 8.07
N GLU A 126 6.32 5.95 9.38
CA GLU A 126 6.15 7.00 10.38
C GLU A 126 7.26 8.04 10.38
N ALA A 127 8.43 7.68 9.87
CA ALA A 127 9.54 8.61 9.84
C ALA A 127 9.31 9.76 8.85
N ILE A 128 8.31 9.63 7.99
CA ILE A 128 8.03 10.62 6.96
C ILE A 128 6.63 11.18 7.19
N GLU A 129 6.51 12.50 7.10
CA GLU A 129 5.19 13.13 7.18
C GLU A 129 4.68 13.36 5.76
N PHE A 130 3.48 12.84 5.47
CA PHE A 130 2.84 13.02 4.19
C PHE A 130 1.81 14.13 4.29
N ASP A 131 1.78 14.98 3.27
CA ASP A 131 0.79 16.07 3.19
C ASP A 131 -0.39 15.53 2.38
N MET A 132 -1.45 15.12 3.07
CA MET A 132 -2.60 14.51 2.42
C MET A 132 -3.37 15.48 1.53
N SER A 133 -3.21 16.78 1.74
CA SER A 133 -3.91 17.73 0.90
C SER A 133 -3.53 17.56 -0.57
N ARG A 134 -2.33 17.06 -0.84
CA ARG A 134 -1.85 16.87 -2.19
C ARG A 134 -2.46 15.65 -2.86
N TRP A 135 -3.05 14.75 -2.10
CA TRP A 135 -3.62 13.52 -2.63
C TRP A 135 -4.96 13.74 -3.32
N TRP A 136 -5.61 14.87 -3.02
CA TRP A 136 -6.97 15.13 -3.50
C TRP A 136 -7.04 16.20 -4.57
N LEU A 137 -5.90 16.70 -5.04
CA LEU A 137 -5.90 17.84 -5.95
C LEU A 137 -6.58 17.54 -7.28
N GLU A 138 -6.41 16.33 -7.76
CA GLU A 138 -7.00 15.95 -9.05
C GLU A 138 -8.49 15.78 -8.98
N GLU A 139 -9.03 15.75 -7.78
CA GLU A 139 -10.47 15.64 -7.60
C GLU A 139 -11.21 16.91 -7.93
N ALA A 140 -10.48 18.01 -7.97
CA ALA A 140 -11.11 19.31 -8.22
C ALA A 140 -11.68 19.43 -9.62
#